data_1f8d9d7e51d200d2916eaee1ef103881
#
_entry.id   1f8d9d7e51d200d2916eaee1ef103881
#
_cell.length_a   1.000
_cell.length_b   1.000
_cell.length_c   1.000
_cell.angle_alpha   90.00
_cell.angle_beta   90.00
_cell.angle_gamma   90.00
#
_symmetry.space_group_name_H-M   'P 1'
#
loop_
_entity.id
_entity.type
_entity.pdbx_description
1 polymer ?
#
loop_
_entity_poly.entity_id
_entity_poly.type
_entity_poly.pdbx_seq_one_letter_code
_entity_poly.pdbx_strand_id
1 'polypeptide(L)'
;MRSSCRAGKMAEDGERKKIPLVPENLLKKRKAYQALKATQAKQALLAKREGKSKQFRFKRLESFLHDSWRQKRDVVRVRRLEVKPRALEVPDKHSLAFVIRMERIEGVSSLVQDTIAKLRLKKLFSGVFINVTPQTVRMLRTVEPYVTWGFPNLKSVRELILKRGQAKVNNKTVPLTNNTMIEEHLGRFGVICLEDLIHEIAFPGKHFRAISSFLCPFHLSVARHAAKNRVGFLKEMGSPGYRGERINQLIRQLN
;
A
#
# COMPACT_ATOMS: atom_id res chain seq x y z
N MET A 1 -3.14 -43.63 70.79
CA MET A 1 -4.32 -42.72 70.95
C MET A 1 -4.63 -42.14 69.56
N ARG A 2 -5.81 -42.45 69.09
CA ARG A 2 -6.33 -42.09 67.76
C ARG A 2 -6.84 -40.66 67.82
N SER A 3 -6.50 -39.83 66.82
CA SER A 3 -7.23 -38.62 66.56
C SER A 3 -7.42 -38.48 65.03
N SER A 4 -8.66 -38.67 64.65
CA SER A 4 -9.23 -38.58 63.31
C SER A 4 -9.48 -37.11 62.98
N CYS A 5 -8.88 -36.56 61.90
CA CYS A 5 -9.31 -35.30 61.32
C CYS A 5 -10.15 -35.57 60.06
N ARG A 6 -11.45 -35.34 60.21
CA ARG A 6 -12.42 -35.29 59.12
C ARG A 6 -12.14 -34.05 58.26
N ALA A 7 -11.85 -34.29 57.01
CA ALA A 7 -11.87 -33.26 55.99
C ALA A 7 -13.32 -32.98 55.56
N GLY A 8 -13.82 -31.81 55.88
CA GLY A 8 -15.10 -31.32 55.40
C GLY A 8 -14.97 -30.88 53.93
N LYS A 9 -15.64 -31.58 53.03
CA LYS A 9 -15.93 -31.11 51.68
C LYS A 9 -17.03 -30.06 51.79
N MET A 10 -16.67 -28.79 51.61
CA MET A 10 -17.63 -27.76 51.22
C MET A 10 -17.73 -27.79 49.68
N ALA A 11 -18.80 -28.37 49.22
CA ALA A 11 -19.24 -28.22 47.82
C ALA A 11 -19.96 -26.87 47.72
N GLU A 12 -19.34 -25.87 47.11
CA GLU A 12 -20.03 -24.69 46.63
C GLU A 12 -20.81 -25.09 45.37
N ASP A 13 -22.07 -25.37 45.53
CA ASP A 13 -23.07 -25.38 44.45
C ASP A 13 -23.29 -23.94 43.98
N GLY A 14 -22.37 -23.47 43.14
CA GLY A 14 -22.57 -22.26 42.37
C GLY A 14 -23.76 -22.47 41.40
N GLU A 15 -24.92 -21.92 41.74
CA GLU A 15 -26.07 -21.86 40.83
C GLU A 15 -25.63 -21.34 39.47
N ARG A 16 -25.46 -22.26 38.53
CA ARG A 16 -25.23 -21.90 37.11
C ARG A 16 -26.46 -21.14 36.61
N LYS A 17 -26.37 -19.81 36.52
CA LYS A 17 -27.40 -18.95 35.95
C LYS A 17 -27.81 -19.51 34.60
N LYS A 18 -28.98 -20.11 34.52
CA LYS A 18 -29.54 -20.62 33.26
C LYS A 18 -29.74 -19.44 32.31
N ILE A 19 -29.02 -19.47 31.19
CA ILE A 19 -29.15 -18.47 30.13
C ILE A 19 -30.60 -18.56 29.59
N PRO A 20 -31.39 -17.47 29.57
CA PRO A 20 -32.76 -17.54 29.07
C PRO A 20 -32.74 -17.93 27.60
N LEU A 21 -33.41 -19.03 27.28
CA LEU A 21 -33.57 -19.51 25.90
C LEU A 21 -34.38 -18.51 25.09
N VAL A 22 -33.80 -18.02 24.01
CA VAL A 22 -34.50 -17.12 23.09
C VAL A 22 -35.52 -17.94 22.31
N PRO A 23 -36.81 -17.53 22.24
CA PRO A 23 -37.82 -18.24 21.48
C PRO A 23 -37.40 -18.45 20.01
N GLU A 24 -37.62 -19.66 19.48
CA GLU A 24 -37.22 -20.02 18.11
C GLU A 24 -37.81 -19.10 17.05
N ASN A 25 -39.02 -18.65 17.22
CA ASN A 25 -39.66 -17.70 16.31
C ASN A 25 -38.91 -16.36 16.25
N LEU A 26 -38.33 -15.90 17.37
CA LEU A 26 -37.53 -14.69 17.42
C LEU A 26 -36.18 -14.87 16.72
N LEU A 27 -35.60 -16.05 16.82
CA LEU A 27 -34.36 -16.40 16.11
C LEU A 27 -34.60 -16.46 14.59
N LYS A 28 -35.69 -17.09 14.17
CA LYS A 28 -36.10 -17.15 12.75
C LYS A 28 -36.35 -15.72 12.19
N LYS A 29 -37.07 -14.87 12.92
CA LYS A 29 -37.27 -13.45 12.52
C LYS A 29 -35.95 -12.69 12.45
N ARG A 30 -35.04 -12.87 13.38
CA ARG A 30 -33.71 -12.22 13.35
C ARG A 30 -32.88 -12.68 12.16
N LYS A 31 -32.85 -13.99 11.84
CA LYS A 31 -32.16 -14.51 10.66
C LYS A 31 -32.75 -13.97 9.36
N ALA A 32 -34.07 -13.94 9.23
CA ALA A 32 -34.75 -13.37 8.06
C ALA A 32 -34.42 -11.86 7.91
N TYR A 33 -34.45 -11.10 8.99
CA TYR A 33 -34.10 -9.68 8.97
C TYR A 33 -32.62 -9.44 8.59
N GLN A 34 -31.69 -10.25 9.11
CA GLN A 34 -30.28 -10.18 8.74
C GLN A 34 -30.07 -10.50 7.26
N ALA A 35 -30.76 -11.51 6.74
CA ALA A 35 -30.71 -11.85 5.31
C ALA A 35 -31.23 -10.71 4.42
N LEU A 36 -32.38 -10.10 4.79
CA LEU A 36 -32.91 -8.94 4.10
C LEU A 36 -31.96 -7.74 4.15
N LYS A 37 -31.37 -7.46 5.29
CA LYS A 37 -30.40 -6.36 5.45
C LYS A 37 -29.13 -6.61 4.62
N ALA A 38 -28.66 -7.86 4.53
CA ALA A 38 -27.50 -8.24 3.71
C ALA A 38 -27.81 -8.09 2.20
N THR A 39 -29.01 -8.49 1.75
CA THR A 39 -29.40 -8.31 0.34
C THR A 39 -29.58 -6.84 -0.03
N GLN A 40 -30.19 -6.04 0.83
CA GLN A 40 -30.31 -4.59 0.63
C GLN A 40 -28.94 -3.90 0.56
N ALA A 41 -28.02 -4.28 1.45
CA ALA A 41 -26.64 -3.75 1.41
C ALA A 41 -25.91 -4.13 0.12
N LYS A 42 -26.09 -5.38 -0.36
CA LYS A 42 -25.55 -5.83 -1.66
C LYS A 42 -26.14 -5.03 -2.83
N GLN A 43 -27.46 -4.84 -2.86
CA GLN A 43 -28.13 -4.08 -3.91
C GLN A 43 -27.71 -2.61 -3.89
N ALA A 44 -27.61 -1.98 -2.71
CA ALA A 44 -27.12 -0.61 -2.58
C ALA A 44 -25.66 -0.45 -3.06
N LEU A 45 -24.81 -1.45 -2.82
CA LEU A 45 -23.43 -1.49 -3.33
C LEU A 45 -23.38 -1.61 -4.87
N LEU A 46 -24.22 -2.48 -5.45
CA LEU A 46 -24.33 -2.65 -6.90
C LEU A 46 -24.87 -1.37 -7.56
N ALA A 47 -25.94 -0.79 -7.05
CA ALA A 47 -26.50 0.47 -7.53
C ALA A 47 -25.49 1.63 -7.45
N LYS A 48 -24.71 1.68 -6.36
CA LYS A 48 -23.63 2.67 -6.20
C LYS A 48 -22.48 2.46 -7.18
N ARG A 49 -22.22 1.22 -7.57
CA ARG A 49 -21.20 0.84 -8.57
C ARG A 49 -21.66 1.18 -9.99
N GLU A 50 -22.91 0.89 -10.32
CA GLU A 50 -23.53 1.24 -11.61
C GLU A 50 -23.70 2.75 -11.78
N GLY A 51 -24.11 3.46 -10.74
CA GLY A 51 -24.21 4.92 -10.74
C GLY A 51 -22.85 5.60 -10.95
N LYS A 52 -21.76 5.01 -10.44
CA LYS A 52 -20.39 5.54 -10.69
C LYS A 52 -19.92 5.33 -12.12
N SER A 53 -20.34 4.27 -12.81
CA SER A 53 -19.94 4.01 -14.21
C SER A 53 -20.67 4.91 -15.20
N LYS A 54 -21.87 5.40 -14.85
CA LYS A 54 -22.75 6.22 -15.72
C LYS A 54 -22.59 7.73 -15.52
N GLN A 55 -21.88 8.18 -14.49
CA GLN A 55 -21.64 9.62 -14.29
C GLN A 55 -20.60 10.15 -15.25
N PHE A 56 -21.06 10.85 -16.30
CA PHE A 56 -20.19 11.72 -17.08
C PHE A 56 -19.60 12.80 -16.17
N ARG A 57 -18.33 12.72 -15.89
CA ARG A 57 -17.61 13.79 -15.19
C ARG A 57 -17.32 14.91 -16.17
N PHE A 58 -18.18 15.90 -16.19
CA PHE A 58 -17.86 17.15 -16.88
C PHE A 58 -16.65 17.79 -16.23
N LYS A 59 -15.62 18.01 -17.07
CA LYS A 59 -14.43 18.71 -16.64
C LYS A 59 -14.68 20.20 -16.87
N ARG A 60 -14.58 21.02 -15.81
CA ARG A 60 -14.73 22.48 -15.92
C ARG A 60 -13.60 23.09 -16.75
N LEU A 61 -13.86 24.21 -17.43
CA LEU A 61 -12.89 24.91 -18.26
C LEU A 61 -11.61 25.25 -17.49
N GLU A 62 -11.74 25.70 -16.25
CA GLU A 62 -10.62 25.99 -15.34
C GLU A 62 -9.69 24.78 -15.17
N SER A 63 -10.27 23.58 -15.06
CA SER A 63 -9.49 22.35 -14.95
C SER A 63 -8.71 22.04 -16.23
N PHE A 64 -9.25 22.35 -17.40
CA PHE A 64 -8.55 22.21 -18.67
C PHE A 64 -7.36 23.15 -18.76
N LEU A 65 -7.55 24.42 -18.43
CA LEU A 65 -6.48 25.41 -18.40
C LEU A 65 -5.38 25.02 -17.43
N HIS A 66 -5.76 24.60 -16.22
CA HIS A 66 -4.81 24.14 -15.21
C HIS A 66 -3.99 22.94 -15.69
N ASP A 67 -4.63 21.96 -16.32
CA ASP A 67 -3.96 20.77 -16.85
C ASP A 67 -3.04 21.10 -18.02
N SER A 68 -3.48 22.00 -18.94
CA SER A 68 -2.66 22.49 -20.04
C SER A 68 -1.38 23.18 -19.54
N TRP A 69 -1.52 24.01 -18.50
CA TRP A 69 -0.36 24.68 -17.87
C TRP A 69 0.56 23.67 -17.18
N ARG A 70 0.00 22.65 -16.53
CA ARG A 70 0.77 21.58 -15.91
C ARG A 70 1.58 20.80 -16.96
N GLN A 71 0.95 20.43 -18.08
CA GLN A 71 1.64 19.79 -19.19
C GLN A 71 2.80 20.64 -19.75
N LYS A 72 2.56 21.91 -20.04
CA LYS A 72 3.59 22.83 -20.55
C LYS A 72 4.76 22.93 -19.57
N ARG A 73 4.49 23.10 -18.27
CA ARG A 73 5.54 23.14 -17.24
C ARG A 73 6.35 21.86 -17.18
N ASP A 74 5.71 20.70 -17.29
CA ASP A 74 6.41 19.42 -17.29
C ASP A 74 7.31 19.27 -18.53
N VAL A 75 6.83 19.63 -19.72
CA VAL A 75 7.63 19.57 -20.94
C VAL A 75 8.87 20.46 -20.83
N VAL A 76 8.71 21.68 -20.33
CA VAL A 76 9.85 22.62 -20.12
C VAL A 76 10.81 22.04 -19.08
N ARG A 77 10.30 21.50 -17.99
CA ARG A 77 11.12 20.89 -16.94
C ARG A 77 11.95 19.70 -17.46
N VAL A 78 11.31 18.79 -18.20
CA VAL A 78 11.98 17.62 -18.77
C VAL A 78 13.06 18.03 -19.76
N ARG A 79 12.77 18.98 -20.68
CA ARG A 79 13.79 19.53 -21.60
C ARG A 79 14.97 20.14 -20.85
N ARG A 80 14.74 20.88 -19.77
CA ARG A 80 15.82 21.42 -18.93
C ARG A 80 16.68 20.34 -18.29
N LEU A 81 16.08 19.22 -17.88
CA LEU A 81 16.81 18.08 -17.33
C LEU A 81 17.66 17.36 -18.37
N GLU A 82 17.25 17.37 -19.63
CA GLU A 82 18.01 16.81 -20.74
C GLU A 82 19.22 17.70 -21.08
N VAL A 83 19.01 19.02 -21.10
CA VAL A 83 20.09 19.99 -21.44
C VAL A 83 21.11 20.14 -20.31
N LYS A 84 20.65 20.16 -19.05
CA LYS A 84 21.51 20.28 -17.86
C LYS A 84 21.20 19.12 -16.89
N PRO A 85 21.77 17.95 -17.10
CA PRO A 85 21.59 16.84 -16.17
C PRO A 85 22.24 17.22 -14.83
N ARG A 86 21.43 17.37 -13.79
CA ARG A 86 21.94 17.50 -12.42
C ARG A 86 22.58 16.17 -12.04
N ALA A 87 23.84 16.20 -11.65
CA ALA A 87 24.48 15.05 -11.04
C ALA A 87 23.74 14.72 -9.73
N LEU A 88 23.04 13.61 -9.69
CA LEU A 88 22.52 13.05 -8.45
C LEU A 88 23.61 12.12 -7.96
N GLU A 89 24.32 12.54 -6.94
CA GLU A 89 25.22 11.67 -6.21
C GLU A 89 24.38 10.61 -5.54
N VAL A 90 24.31 9.45 -6.17
CA VAL A 90 23.70 8.28 -5.54
C VAL A 90 24.78 7.71 -4.65
N PRO A 91 24.60 7.62 -3.32
CA PRO A 91 25.59 7.00 -2.46
C PRO A 91 25.80 5.56 -2.91
N ASP A 92 27.04 5.17 -3.18
CA ASP A 92 27.42 3.81 -3.64
C ASP A 92 26.93 2.69 -2.68
N LYS A 93 26.65 3.06 -1.44
CA LYS A 93 26.17 2.14 -0.39
C LYS A 93 24.69 1.74 -0.51
N HIS A 94 23.88 2.44 -1.31
CA HIS A 94 22.43 2.21 -1.35
C HIS A 94 21.99 1.69 -2.71
N SER A 95 21.81 0.39 -2.81
CA SER A 95 21.27 -0.27 -4.01
C SER A 95 19.74 -0.29 -4.07
N LEU A 96 19.05 -0.16 -2.92
CA LEU A 96 17.60 -0.21 -2.81
C LEU A 96 17.00 1.19 -2.62
N ALA A 97 15.96 1.52 -3.38
CA ALA A 97 15.13 2.69 -3.18
C ALA A 97 13.65 2.30 -2.98
N PHE A 98 12.96 3.02 -2.11
CA PHE A 98 11.51 2.94 -1.97
C PHE A 98 10.88 4.21 -2.52
N VAL A 99 9.89 4.04 -3.39
CA VAL A 99 9.29 5.11 -4.18
C VAL A 99 7.79 5.17 -3.89
N ILE A 100 7.29 6.33 -3.48
CA ILE A 100 5.89 6.55 -3.08
C ILE A 100 5.29 7.63 -3.98
N ARG A 101 4.12 7.34 -4.57
CA ARG A 101 3.38 8.35 -5.31
C ARG A 101 2.57 9.24 -4.37
N MET A 102 2.80 10.54 -4.42
CA MET A 102 2.17 11.51 -3.53
C MET A 102 1.09 12.35 -4.20
N GLU A 103 1.25 12.68 -5.49
CA GLU A 103 0.31 13.55 -6.20
C GLU A 103 -0.51 12.83 -7.28
N ARG A 104 -1.64 13.46 -7.66
CA ARG A 104 -2.46 13.00 -8.77
C ARG A 104 -1.78 13.33 -10.09
N ILE A 105 -1.91 12.41 -11.07
CA ILE A 105 -1.32 12.53 -12.41
C ILE A 105 -2.35 12.91 -13.48
N GLU A 106 -3.51 13.41 -13.08
CA GLU A 106 -4.51 13.92 -14.03
C GLU A 106 -3.97 15.20 -14.68
N GLY A 107 -4.02 15.27 -16.02
CA GLY A 107 -3.52 16.41 -16.77
C GLY A 107 -2.00 16.62 -16.79
N VAL A 108 -1.24 15.56 -16.60
CA VAL A 108 0.23 15.56 -16.64
C VAL A 108 0.72 15.10 -18.03
N SER A 109 1.95 15.46 -18.41
CA SER A 109 2.59 15.01 -19.66
C SER A 109 2.56 13.48 -19.83
N SER A 110 2.34 12.97 -21.04
CA SER A 110 2.31 11.54 -21.35
C SER A 110 3.59 10.84 -20.91
N LEU A 111 4.76 11.43 -21.13
CA LEU A 111 6.05 10.89 -20.72
C LEU A 111 6.11 10.61 -19.21
N VAL A 112 5.57 11.51 -18.40
CA VAL A 112 5.50 11.34 -16.93
C VAL A 112 4.50 10.24 -16.55
N GLN A 113 3.35 10.18 -17.25
CA GLN A 113 2.35 9.14 -17.02
C GLN A 113 2.90 7.75 -17.33
N ASP A 114 3.58 7.61 -18.47
CA ASP A 114 4.21 6.35 -18.90
C ASP A 114 5.31 5.91 -17.92
N THR A 115 6.10 6.87 -17.45
CA THR A 115 7.14 6.58 -16.46
C THR A 115 6.54 6.10 -15.14
N ILE A 116 5.46 6.73 -14.65
CA ILE A 116 4.73 6.29 -13.46
C ILE A 116 4.07 4.91 -13.67
N ALA A 117 3.59 4.62 -14.87
CA ALA A 117 3.05 3.30 -15.22
C ALA A 117 4.15 2.23 -15.22
N LYS A 118 5.34 2.52 -15.77
CA LYS A 118 6.54 1.64 -15.70
C LYS A 118 6.97 1.37 -14.26
N LEU A 119 6.88 2.37 -13.38
CA LEU A 119 7.13 2.23 -11.94
C LEU A 119 5.99 1.53 -11.19
N ARG A 120 4.91 1.12 -11.85
CA ARG A 120 3.72 0.46 -11.29
C ARG A 120 2.95 1.28 -10.24
N LEU A 121 3.16 2.59 -10.17
CA LEU A 121 2.56 3.50 -9.19
C LEU A 121 1.19 4.02 -9.64
N LYS A 122 0.24 3.13 -9.95
CA LYS A 122 -1.09 3.49 -10.51
C LYS A 122 -1.99 4.25 -9.54
N LYS A 123 -1.92 3.93 -8.23
CA LYS A 123 -2.78 4.54 -7.21
C LYS A 123 -2.01 5.58 -6.40
N LEU A 124 -2.74 6.56 -5.85
CA LEU A 124 -2.17 7.53 -4.91
C LEU A 124 -1.74 6.81 -3.62
N PHE A 125 -0.65 7.23 -3.01
CA PHE A 125 -0.03 6.60 -1.84
C PHE A 125 0.32 5.13 -2.05
N SER A 126 0.57 4.71 -3.29
CA SER A 126 1.21 3.42 -3.53
C SER A 126 2.73 3.55 -3.48
N GLY A 127 3.39 2.56 -2.91
CA GLY A 127 4.84 2.47 -2.81
C GLY A 127 5.38 1.22 -3.51
N VAL A 128 6.58 1.30 -4.06
CA VAL A 128 7.27 0.18 -4.73
C VAL A 128 8.75 0.21 -4.39
N PHE A 129 9.33 -0.96 -4.20
CA PHE A 129 10.79 -1.13 -4.10
C PHE A 129 11.41 -1.16 -5.50
N ILE A 130 12.49 -0.43 -5.67
CA ILE A 130 13.21 -0.30 -6.95
C ILE A 130 14.70 -0.44 -6.69
N ASN A 131 15.38 -1.16 -7.57
CA ASN A 131 16.84 -1.19 -7.59
C ASN A 131 17.37 0.14 -8.17
N VAL A 132 18.35 0.72 -7.52
CA VAL A 132 18.98 1.97 -7.92
C VAL A 132 19.96 1.69 -9.06
N THR A 133 19.58 2.09 -10.27
CA THR A 133 20.39 2.03 -11.47
C THR A 133 20.39 3.40 -12.16
N PRO A 134 21.35 3.71 -13.01
CA PRO A 134 21.34 4.98 -13.75
C PRO A 134 20.05 5.22 -14.54
N GLN A 135 19.42 4.15 -15.04
CA GLN A 135 18.14 4.23 -15.75
C GLN A 135 17.00 4.55 -14.80
N THR A 136 16.92 3.89 -13.63
CA THR A 136 15.87 4.15 -12.66
C THR A 136 15.98 5.55 -12.06
N VAL A 137 17.19 6.05 -11.85
CA VAL A 137 17.44 7.43 -11.41
C VAL A 137 16.95 8.43 -12.45
N ARG A 138 17.17 8.21 -13.74
CA ARG A 138 16.62 9.05 -14.82
C ARG A 138 15.09 9.05 -14.80
N MET A 139 14.45 7.89 -14.64
CA MET A 139 12.99 7.78 -14.50
C MET A 139 12.50 8.54 -13.26
N LEU A 140 13.16 8.42 -12.12
CA LEU A 140 12.79 9.12 -10.89
C LEU A 140 12.85 10.65 -11.04
N ARG A 141 13.87 11.16 -11.73
CA ARG A 141 13.97 12.60 -12.06
C ARG A 141 12.82 13.10 -12.92
N THR A 142 12.40 12.29 -13.89
CA THR A 142 11.26 12.64 -14.75
C THR A 142 9.98 12.79 -13.95
N VAL A 143 9.77 11.98 -12.92
CA VAL A 143 8.56 11.96 -12.09
C VAL A 143 8.70 12.68 -10.74
N GLU A 144 9.83 13.31 -10.47
CA GLU A 144 10.20 13.93 -9.18
C GLU A 144 9.10 14.79 -8.54
N PRO A 145 8.34 15.67 -9.25
CA PRO A 145 7.30 16.48 -8.63
C PRO A 145 6.08 15.70 -8.13
N TYR A 146 5.91 14.45 -8.55
CA TYR A 146 4.72 13.64 -8.26
C TYR A 146 5.02 12.50 -7.28
N VAL A 147 6.29 12.23 -7.05
CA VAL A 147 6.78 11.04 -6.37
C VAL A 147 7.81 11.45 -5.31
N THR A 148 7.77 10.77 -4.18
CA THR A 148 8.81 10.87 -3.16
C THR A 148 9.58 9.56 -3.11
N TRP A 149 10.91 9.64 -3.04
CA TRP A 149 11.74 8.46 -2.98
C TRP A 149 12.95 8.64 -2.06
N GLY A 150 13.45 7.53 -1.57
CA GLY A 150 14.60 7.50 -0.68
C GLY A 150 15.04 6.07 -0.36
N PHE A 151 15.99 5.95 0.55
CA PHE A 151 16.61 4.68 0.91
C PHE A 151 15.98 4.12 2.18
N PRO A 152 15.21 3.01 2.07
CA PRO A 152 14.62 2.37 3.23
C PRO A 152 15.67 1.59 4.01
N ASN A 153 15.54 1.55 5.34
CA ASN A 153 16.32 0.66 6.18
C ASN A 153 15.66 -0.72 6.26
N LEU A 154 16.40 -1.73 6.71
CA LEU A 154 15.92 -3.12 6.83
C LEU A 154 14.64 -3.21 7.66
N LYS A 155 14.53 -2.44 8.76
CA LYS A 155 13.33 -2.40 9.59
C LYS A 155 12.10 -1.93 8.80
N SER A 156 12.24 -0.88 7.99
CA SER A 156 11.13 -0.38 7.15
C SER A 156 10.72 -1.37 6.08
N VAL A 157 11.68 -2.06 5.45
CA VAL A 157 11.41 -3.12 4.47
C VAL A 157 10.62 -4.25 5.12
N ARG A 158 11.09 -4.74 6.26
CA ARG A 158 10.45 -5.81 7.04
C ARG A 158 9.02 -5.44 7.44
N GLU A 159 8.83 -4.27 8.03
CA GLU A 159 7.51 -3.80 8.48
C GLU A 159 6.52 -3.63 7.30
N LEU A 160 6.97 -3.14 6.16
CA LEU A 160 6.13 -3.00 4.96
C LEU A 160 5.68 -4.36 4.42
N ILE A 161 6.60 -5.31 4.32
CA ILE A 161 6.29 -6.64 3.80
C ILE A 161 5.37 -7.39 4.76
N LEU A 162 5.65 -7.38 6.05
CA LEU A 162 4.84 -8.06 7.06
C LEU A 162 3.41 -7.50 7.16
N LYS A 163 3.27 -6.17 7.17
CA LYS A 163 1.95 -5.55 7.37
C LYS A 163 1.12 -5.44 6.09
N ARG A 164 1.76 -5.20 4.95
CA ARG A 164 1.08 -4.82 3.70
C ARG A 164 1.52 -5.65 2.50
N GLY A 165 2.32 -6.68 2.71
CA GLY A 165 2.80 -7.54 1.65
C GLY A 165 1.66 -8.27 0.95
N GLN A 166 1.57 -8.10 -0.35
CA GLN A 166 0.64 -8.81 -1.23
C GLN A 166 1.39 -9.29 -2.46
N ALA A 167 1.08 -10.50 -2.88
CA ALA A 167 1.62 -11.09 -4.09
C ALA A 167 0.63 -11.02 -5.25
N LYS A 168 1.16 -11.02 -6.46
CA LYS A 168 0.36 -11.14 -7.67
C LYS A 168 0.40 -12.59 -8.16
N VAL A 169 -0.67 -13.33 -7.89
CA VAL A 169 -0.84 -14.74 -8.30
C VAL A 169 -2.03 -14.82 -9.27
N ASN A 170 -1.82 -15.35 -10.47
CA ASN A 170 -2.88 -15.53 -11.48
C ASN A 170 -3.74 -14.26 -11.70
N ASN A 171 -3.09 -13.10 -11.82
CA ASN A 171 -3.73 -11.77 -11.94
C ASN A 171 -4.61 -11.34 -10.74
N LYS A 172 -4.60 -12.11 -9.66
CA LYS A 172 -5.25 -11.74 -8.39
C LYS A 172 -4.20 -11.27 -7.38
N THR A 173 -4.61 -10.39 -6.48
CA THR A 173 -3.77 -9.95 -5.35
C THR A 173 -4.09 -10.81 -4.14
N VAL A 174 -3.09 -11.52 -3.62
CA VAL A 174 -3.20 -12.40 -2.46
C VAL A 174 -2.25 -11.89 -1.37
N PRO A 175 -2.68 -11.80 -0.10
CA PRO A 175 -1.78 -11.45 0.99
C PRO A 175 -0.73 -12.53 1.22
N LEU A 176 0.47 -12.14 1.64
CA LEU A 176 1.58 -13.04 1.93
C LEU A 176 1.38 -13.70 3.31
N THR A 177 0.50 -14.69 3.39
CA THR A 177 0.22 -15.42 4.64
C THR A 177 0.94 -16.74 4.75
N ASN A 178 1.19 -17.41 3.60
CA ASN A 178 1.75 -18.76 3.55
C ASN A 178 3.08 -18.79 2.81
N ASN A 179 4.07 -19.50 3.37
CA ASN A 179 5.37 -19.69 2.72
C ASN A 179 5.27 -20.60 1.50
N THR A 180 4.35 -21.56 1.47
CA THR A 180 4.12 -22.46 0.31
C THR A 180 3.89 -21.67 -0.98
N MET A 181 3.10 -20.60 -0.93
CA MET A 181 2.84 -19.74 -2.07
C MET A 181 4.11 -18.99 -2.53
N ILE A 182 5.00 -18.63 -1.61
CA ILE A 182 6.28 -17.98 -1.93
C ILE A 182 7.18 -18.99 -2.63
N GLU A 183 7.29 -20.19 -2.09
CA GLU A 183 8.08 -21.30 -2.62
C GLU A 183 7.63 -21.70 -4.03
N GLU A 184 6.32 -21.90 -4.27
CA GLU A 184 5.77 -22.24 -5.58
C GLU A 184 6.15 -21.23 -6.68
N HIS A 185 6.20 -19.93 -6.35
CA HIS A 185 6.43 -18.89 -7.34
C HIS A 185 7.88 -18.42 -7.42
N LEU A 186 8.59 -18.42 -6.30
CA LEU A 186 9.95 -17.89 -6.19
C LEU A 186 11.00 -18.93 -5.81
N GLY A 187 10.63 -20.19 -5.54
CA GLY A 187 11.55 -21.26 -5.16
C GLY A 187 12.68 -21.47 -6.16
N ARG A 188 12.41 -21.29 -7.46
CA ARG A 188 13.44 -21.32 -8.53
C ARG A 188 14.55 -20.27 -8.38
N PHE A 189 14.32 -19.21 -7.59
CA PHE A 189 15.28 -18.16 -7.29
C PHE A 189 15.91 -18.31 -5.91
N GLY A 190 15.61 -19.42 -5.20
CA GLY A 190 16.14 -19.69 -3.86
C GLY A 190 15.36 -18.99 -2.74
N VAL A 191 14.17 -18.45 -3.01
CA VAL A 191 13.32 -17.79 -2.01
C VAL A 191 12.22 -18.75 -1.60
N ILE A 192 12.30 -19.28 -0.39
CA ILE A 192 11.39 -20.31 0.15
C ILE A 192 10.43 -19.69 1.18
N CYS A 193 10.93 -18.75 1.98
CA CYS A 193 10.16 -18.17 3.07
C CYS A 193 10.04 -16.64 2.97
N LEU A 194 9.23 -16.06 3.86
CA LEU A 194 9.02 -14.62 3.92
C LEU A 194 10.29 -13.85 4.31
N GLU A 195 11.14 -14.44 5.16
CA GLU A 195 12.41 -13.81 5.57
C GLU A 195 13.41 -13.78 4.41
N ASP A 196 13.46 -14.83 3.57
CA ASP A 196 14.28 -14.82 2.35
C ASP A 196 13.83 -13.73 1.40
N LEU A 197 12.50 -13.57 1.26
CA LEU A 197 11.91 -12.50 0.45
C LEU A 197 12.33 -11.12 0.97
N ILE A 198 12.30 -10.90 2.28
CA ILE A 198 12.74 -9.66 2.91
C ILE A 198 14.23 -9.42 2.65
N HIS A 199 15.05 -10.45 2.77
CA HIS A 199 16.49 -10.37 2.53
C HIS A 199 16.80 -9.99 1.07
N GLU A 200 16.21 -10.69 0.11
CA GLU A 200 16.40 -10.43 -1.33
C GLU A 200 15.91 -9.05 -1.78
N ILE A 201 14.88 -8.51 -1.12
CA ILE A 201 14.43 -7.14 -1.36
C ILE A 201 15.38 -6.13 -0.70
N ALA A 202 15.84 -6.39 0.53
CA ALA A 202 16.73 -5.49 1.25
C ALA A 202 18.12 -5.38 0.59
N PHE A 203 18.59 -6.48 0.05
CA PHE A 203 19.88 -6.59 -0.65
C PHE A 203 19.65 -6.99 -2.11
N PRO A 204 19.39 -6.04 -3.02
CA PRO A 204 19.01 -6.33 -4.39
C PRO A 204 20.06 -7.16 -5.13
N GLY A 205 19.74 -8.42 -5.41
CA GLY A 205 20.54 -9.35 -6.17
C GLY A 205 20.16 -9.42 -7.66
N LYS A 206 20.69 -10.44 -8.36
CA LYS A 206 20.43 -10.68 -9.79
C LYS A 206 18.96 -10.89 -10.11
N HIS A 207 18.21 -11.48 -9.20
CA HIS A 207 16.80 -11.84 -9.37
C HIS A 207 15.82 -10.80 -8.83
N PHE A 208 16.31 -9.67 -8.34
CA PHE A 208 15.49 -8.59 -7.75
C PHE A 208 14.27 -8.19 -8.61
N ARG A 209 14.47 -8.08 -9.94
CA ARG A 209 13.38 -7.69 -10.86
C ARG A 209 12.24 -8.70 -10.86
N ALA A 210 12.53 -9.99 -10.84
CA ALA A 210 11.53 -11.05 -10.79
C ALA A 210 10.80 -11.03 -9.45
N ILE A 211 11.54 -10.96 -8.36
CA ILE A 211 11.03 -10.92 -6.98
C ILE A 211 10.19 -9.65 -6.75
N SER A 212 10.68 -8.49 -7.16
CA SER A 212 9.91 -7.24 -7.07
C SER A 212 8.66 -7.24 -7.94
N SER A 213 8.63 -7.97 -9.08
CA SER A 213 7.44 -8.09 -9.93
C SER A 213 6.35 -8.96 -9.32
N PHE A 214 6.72 -9.96 -8.53
CA PHE A 214 5.82 -10.80 -7.76
C PHE A 214 5.08 -9.99 -6.69
N LEU A 215 5.77 -9.05 -6.02
CA LEU A 215 5.16 -8.16 -5.06
C LEU A 215 4.22 -7.14 -5.74
N CYS A 216 3.03 -6.99 -5.18
CA CYS A 216 2.13 -5.91 -5.55
C CYS A 216 2.63 -4.57 -4.98
N PRO A 217 2.32 -3.43 -5.62
CA PRO A 217 2.56 -2.13 -5.01
C PRO A 217 1.89 -2.02 -3.64
N PHE A 218 2.65 -1.58 -2.65
CA PHE A 218 2.18 -1.41 -1.27
C PHE A 218 1.20 -0.24 -1.19
N HIS A 219 0.01 -0.48 -0.64
CA HIS A 219 -0.96 0.58 -0.38
C HIS A 219 -0.74 1.15 1.01
N LEU A 220 -0.22 2.37 1.06
CA LEU A 220 0.01 3.08 2.31
C LEU A 220 -1.28 3.76 2.80
N SER A 221 -1.36 4.01 4.09
CA SER A 221 -2.48 4.72 4.70
C SER A 221 -2.49 6.17 4.26
N VAL A 222 -3.69 6.72 4.06
CA VAL A 222 -3.83 8.15 3.73
C VAL A 222 -4.02 8.91 5.03
N ALA A 223 -3.18 9.90 5.28
CA ALA A 223 -3.40 10.85 6.35
C ALA A 223 -4.70 11.62 6.07
N ARG A 224 -5.75 11.40 6.88
CA ARG A 224 -7.10 11.95 6.63
C ARG A 224 -7.13 13.47 6.58
N HIS A 225 -6.29 14.12 7.38
CA HIS A 225 -6.19 15.58 7.43
C HIS A 225 -5.40 16.15 6.25
N ALA A 226 -4.36 15.45 5.79
CA ALA A 226 -3.54 15.88 4.66
C ALA A 226 -4.29 15.84 3.31
N ALA A 227 -5.30 14.96 3.16
CA ALA A 227 -6.01 14.78 1.89
C ALA A 227 -6.96 15.95 1.54
N LYS A 228 -7.38 16.76 2.52
CA LYS A 228 -8.38 17.82 2.32
C LYS A 228 -7.78 19.18 1.97
N ASN A 229 -6.58 19.48 2.44
CA ASN A 229 -5.95 20.77 2.27
C ASN A 229 -4.49 20.63 1.86
N ARG A 230 -4.05 21.43 0.86
CA ARG A 230 -2.67 21.40 0.36
C ARG A 230 -1.66 21.80 1.45
N VAL A 231 -2.01 22.74 2.32
CA VAL A 231 -1.16 23.18 3.43
C VAL A 231 -0.99 22.07 4.47
N GLY A 232 -2.08 21.40 4.85
CA GLY A 232 -2.03 20.23 5.72
C GLY A 232 -1.24 19.07 5.11
N PHE A 233 -1.40 18.83 3.79
CA PHE A 233 -0.64 17.83 3.06
C PHE A 233 0.87 18.10 3.11
N LEU A 234 1.31 19.33 2.82
CA LEU A 234 2.73 19.69 2.86
C LEU A 234 3.30 19.64 4.29
N LYS A 235 2.49 19.93 5.29
CA LYS A 235 2.91 19.87 6.70
C LYS A 235 3.14 18.43 7.18
N GLU A 236 2.23 17.51 6.82
CA GLU A 236 2.30 16.10 7.26
C GLU A 236 3.17 15.23 6.36
N MET A 237 3.02 15.39 5.05
CA MET A 237 3.66 14.54 4.05
C MET A 237 4.96 15.13 3.52
N GLY A 238 5.17 16.44 3.67
CA GLY A 238 6.29 17.19 3.11
C GLY A 238 6.24 17.33 1.59
N SER A 239 7.29 17.94 1.02
CA SER A 239 7.41 18.11 -0.43
C SER A 239 7.74 16.80 -1.16
N PRO A 240 7.28 16.62 -2.41
CA PRO A 240 7.72 15.51 -3.24
C PRO A 240 9.22 15.66 -3.60
N GLY A 241 9.82 14.57 -4.08
CA GLY A 241 11.20 14.51 -4.50
C GLY A 241 12.07 13.57 -3.66
N TYR A 242 13.38 13.75 -3.79
CA TYR A 242 14.36 12.93 -3.08
C TYR A 242 14.43 13.26 -1.59
N ARG A 243 14.40 12.24 -0.74
CA ARG A 243 14.46 12.37 0.74
C ARG A 243 15.60 11.61 1.40
N GLY A 244 16.35 10.81 0.66
CA GLY A 244 17.38 9.96 1.24
C GLY A 244 16.83 9.07 2.36
N GLU A 245 17.50 8.99 3.48
CA GLU A 245 17.10 8.16 4.64
C GLU A 245 15.86 8.68 5.39
N ARG A 246 15.49 9.95 5.22
CA ARG A 246 14.28 10.53 5.82
C ARG A 246 12.98 9.87 5.33
N ILE A 247 13.05 9.07 4.26
CA ILE A 247 11.92 8.27 3.78
C ILE A 247 11.40 7.30 4.86
N ASN A 248 12.27 6.83 5.76
CA ASN A 248 11.91 5.92 6.83
C ASN A 248 10.91 6.53 7.83
N GLN A 249 11.00 7.83 8.06
CA GLN A 249 10.04 8.58 8.87
C GLN A 249 8.65 8.55 8.22
N LEU A 250 8.60 8.83 6.92
CA LEU A 250 7.37 8.82 6.14
C LEU A 250 6.75 7.41 6.10
N ILE A 251 7.57 6.39 5.91
CA ILE A 251 7.11 4.98 5.93
C ILE A 251 6.43 4.66 7.27
N ARG A 252 7.04 5.04 8.40
CA ARG A 252 6.46 4.80 9.74
C ARG A 252 5.12 5.51 9.95
N GLN A 253 4.97 6.71 9.40
CA GLN A 253 3.72 7.47 9.50
C GLN A 253 2.58 6.86 8.69
N LEU A 254 2.91 6.26 7.53
CA LEU A 254 1.92 5.77 6.56
C LEU A 254 1.69 4.26 6.62
N ASN A 255 2.51 3.51 7.35
CA ASN A 255 2.46 2.05 7.44
C ASN A 255 1.48 1.52 8.56
#